data_794389a90c3551db4aaf1e0aa587a896
#
_entry.id   794389a90c3551db4aaf1e0aa587a896
#
_cell.length_a   1.000
_cell.length_b   1.000
_cell.length_c   1.000
_cell.angle_alpha   90.00
_cell.angle_beta   90.00
_cell.angle_gamma   90.00
#
_symmetry.space_group_name_H-M   'P 1'
#
loop_
_entity.id
_entity.type
_entity.pdbx_description
1 polymer ?
#
loop_
_entity_poly.entity_id
_entity_poly.type
_entity_poly.pdbx_seq_one_letter_code
_entity_poly.pdbx_strand_id
1 'polypeptide(L)'
;MRALLPPLMLFITLGLAGCAAHNRYYDPAKPHHTPEGFRNPHQPPRQLDMAFLKWQWQRVWQGFPPQPPTDPIPTQAPATDYLVHNRSDTTITWIGHATLLLQTGSLNILTDPVFSDRAFPVSFLGPKRHQPPGVPLERLPRIDAVLISHDH
;
A
#
# COMPACT_ATOMS: atom_id res chain seq x y z
N MET A 1 1.03 -22.73 -43.05
CA MET A 1 1.01 -21.44 -42.36
C MET A 1 0.65 -21.69 -40.90
N ARG A 2 1.62 -21.65 -39.97
CA ARG A 2 1.39 -21.80 -38.54
C ARG A 2 1.08 -20.42 -37.94
N ALA A 3 -0.14 -20.20 -37.50
CA ALA A 3 -0.51 -18.98 -36.83
C ALA A 3 0.17 -18.94 -35.47
N LEU A 4 1.15 -18.07 -35.31
CA LEU A 4 1.74 -17.72 -34.03
C LEU A 4 0.70 -16.88 -33.26
N LEU A 5 0.09 -17.48 -32.24
CA LEU A 5 -0.72 -16.75 -31.27
C LEU A 5 0.18 -15.70 -30.60
N PRO A 6 -0.23 -14.43 -30.51
CA PRO A 6 0.61 -13.40 -29.96
C PRO A 6 0.86 -13.68 -28.46
N PRO A 7 2.09 -13.39 -27.95
CA PRO A 7 2.47 -13.65 -26.56
C PRO A 7 1.61 -12.94 -25.53
N LEU A 8 0.78 -12.00 -25.96
CA LEU A 8 -0.17 -11.27 -25.11
C LEU A 8 -1.27 -12.17 -24.50
N MET A 9 -1.70 -13.26 -25.19
CA MET A 9 -2.69 -14.18 -24.64
C MET A 9 -2.14 -15.07 -23.52
N LEU A 10 -0.83 -15.35 -23.54
CA LEU A 10 -0.21 -16.17 -22.49
C LEU A 10 -0.12 -15.44 -21.14
N PHE A 11 0.02 -14.12 -21.15
CA PHE A 11 0.03 -13.32 -19.93
C PHE A 11 -1.35 -13.20 -19.27
N ILE A 12 -2.43 -13.25 -20.03
CA ILE A 12 -3.80 -13.16 -19.49
C ILE A 12 -4.19 -14.46 -18.78
N THR A 13 -3.71 -15.60 -19.26
CA THR A 13 -4.03 -16.90 -18.64
C THR A 13 -3.22 -17.19 -17.37
N LEU A 14 -2.01 -16.67 -17.24
CA LEU A 14 -1.23 -16.79 -15.99
C LEU A 14 -1.77 -15.90 -14.85
N GLY A 15 -2.44 -14.82 -15.16
CA GLY A 15 -3.02 -13.91 -14.16
C GLY A 15 -4.30 -14.42 -13.50
N LEU A 16 -4.93 -15.47 -14.04
CA LEU A 16 -6.17 -16.05 -13.50
C LEU A 16 -5.94 -17.26 -12.55
N ALA A 17 -4.72 -17.75 -12.45
CA ALA A 17 -4.33 -18.69 -11.38
C ALA A 17 -4.02 -17.89 -10.09
N GLY A 18 -4.96 -17.06 -9.66
CA GLY A 18 -4.94 -16.51 -8.32
C GLY A 18 -4.90 -17.69 -7.36
N CYS A 19 -3.81 -17.84 -6.61
CA CYS A 19 -3.75 -18.75 -5.50
C CYS A 19 -5.01 -18.51 -4.68
N ALA A 20 -5.90 -19.50 -4.59
CA ALA A 20 -6.99 -19.47 -3.63
C ALA A 20 -6.33 -19.36 -2.24
N ALA A 21 -6.14 -18.15 -1.79
CA ALA A 21 -5.50 -17.90 -0.51
C ALA A 21 -6.44 -18.44 0.56
N HIS A 22 -6.04 -19.51 1.17
CA HIS A 22 -6.76 -20.01 2.34
C HIS A 22 -6.40 -19.11 3.54
N ASN A 23 -7.43 -18.50 4.14
CA ASN A 23 -7.27 -17.68 5.33
C ASN A 23 -6.88 -18.55 6.53
N ARG A 24 -5.59 -18.63 6.84
CA ARG A 24 -5.07 -19.41 7.99
C ARG A 24 -5.57 -18.93 9.35
N TYR A 25 -6.15 -17.74 9.40
CA TYR A 25 -6.71 -17.12 10.60
C TYR A 25 -8.24 -17.18 10.60
N TYR A 26 -8.84 -17.98 9.71
CA TYR A 26 -10.29 -18.08 9.62
C TYR A 26 -10.92 -18.53 10.94
N ASP A 27 -11.84 -17.73 11.43
CA ASP A 27 -12.64 -18.00 12.61
C ASP A 27 -14.13 -17.75 12.26
N PRO A 28 -14.96 -18.79 12.19
CA PRO A 28 -16.36 -18.64 11.79
C PRO A 28 -17.19 -17.83 12.79
N ALA A 29 -16.71 -17.64 14.02
CA ALA A 29 -17.39 -16.81 15.03
C ALA A 29 -17.22 -15.31 14.74
N LYS A 30 -16.29 -14.93 13.85
CA LYS A 30 -16.00 -13.52 13.51
C LYS A 30 -16.65 -13.15 12.18
N PRO A 31 -17.61 -12.23 12.16
CA PRO A 31 -18.39 -11.90 10.96
C PRO A 31 -17.58 -11.30 9.81
N HIS A 32 -16.39 -10.77 10.10
CA HIS A 32 -15.47 -10.21 9.10
C HIS A 32 -14.49 -11.24 8.53
N HIS A 33 -14.46 -12.50 9.03
CA HIS A 33 -13.62 -13.54 8.49
C HIS A 33 -14.35 -14.33 7.40
N THR A 34 -13.63 -14.68 6.34
CA THR A 34 -14.06 -15.64 5.32
C THR A 34 -13.00 -16.73 5.13
N PRO A 35 -13.33 -17.89 4.58
CA PRO A 35 -12.34 -18.93 4.30
C PRO A 35 -11.21 -18.47 3.37
N GLU A 36 -11.50 -17.46 2.52
CA GLU A 36 -10.56 -16.92 1.52
C GLU A 36 -9.81 -15.67 2.02
N GLY A 37 -10.29 -15.00 3.10
CA GLY A 37 -9.69 -13.76 3.57
C GLY A 37 -10.55 -13.03 4.60
N PHE A 38 -10.77 -11.75 4.37
CA PHE A 38 -11.55 -10.89 5.25
C PHE A 38 -12.58 -10.10 4.43
N ARG A 39 -13.67 -9.72 5.06
CA ARG A 39 -14.71 -8.89 4.44
C ARG A 39 -15.15 -7.77 5.40
N ASN A 40 -15.66 -6.69 4.85
CA ASN A 40 -16.38 -5.72 5.65
C ASN A 40 -17.80 -6.25 5.97
N PRO A 41 -18.17 -6.49 7.24
CA PRO A 41 -19.49 -7.01 7.59
C PRO A 41 -20.63 -6.01 7.34
N HIS A 42 -20.31 -4.74 7.17
CA HIS A 42 -21.26 -3.64 6.99
C HIS A 42 -21.41 -3.18 5.54
N GLN A 43 -20.68 -3.78 4.62
CA GLN A 43 -20.73 -3.44 3.19
C GLN A 43 -20.92 -4.70 2.34
N PRO A 44 -21.72 -4.62 1.27
CA PRO A 44 -21.81 -5.73 0.34
C PRO A 44 -20.45 -6.01 -0.29
N PRO A 45 -20.16 -7.26 -0.69
CA PRO A 45 -18.96 -7.58 -1.42
C PRO A 45 -18.85 -6.68 -2.66
N ARG A 46 -17.65 -6.13 -2.89
CA ARG A 46 -17.40 -5.30 -4.05
C ARG A 46 -17.54 -6.16 -5.31
N GLN A 47 -18.56 -5.89 -6.09
CA GLN A 47 -18.71 -6.54 -7.39
C GLN A 47 -17.76 -5.88 -8.39
N LEU A 48 -17.09 -6.70 -9.19
CA LEU A 48 -16.35 -6.21 -10.35
C LEU A 48 -17.39 -5.68 -11.35
N ASP A 49 -17.52 -4.38 -11.35
CA ASP A 49 -18.48 -3.67 -12.18
C ASP A 49 -17.81 -3.27 -13.50
N MET A 50 -18.63 -3.17 -14.57
CA MET A 50 -18.18 -2.71 -15.88
C MET A 50 -17.61 -1.28 -15.82
N ALA A 51 -17.97 -0.48 -14.82
CA ALA A 51 -17.39 0.85 -14.60
C ALA A 51 -15.91 0.77 -14.29
N PHE A 52 -15.47 -0.23 -13.51
CA PHE A 52 -14.04 -0.46 -13.24
C PHE A 52 -13.28 -0.82 -14.53
N LEU A 53 -13.82 -1.71 -15.35
CA LEU A 53 -13.20 -2.09 -16.62
C LEU A 53 -13.16 -0.90 -17.59
N LYS A 54 -14.24 -0.13 -17.66
CA LYS A 54 -14.31 1.10 -18.47
C LYS A 54 -13.26 2.13 -18.01
N TRP A 55 -13.12 2.32 -16.70
CA TRP A 55 -12.13 3.23 -16.12
C TRP A 55 -10.70 2.77 -16.41
N GLN A 56 -10.40 1.47 -16.29
CA GLN A 56 -9.10 0.91 -16.65
C GLN A 56 -8.80 1.12 -18.14
N TRP A 57 -9.78 0.86 -19.00
CA TRP A 57 -9.67 1.08 -20.44
C TRP A 57 -9.40 2.56 -20.78
N GLN A 58 -10.14 3.46 -20.16
CA GLN A 58 -9.92 4.90 -20.34
C GLN A 58 -8.50 5.32 -19.93
N ARG A 59 -7.98 4.76 -18.84
CA ARG A 59 -6.59 5.03 -18.41
C ARG A 59 -5.55 4.56 -19.41
N VAL A 60 -5.77 3.42 -20.03
CA VAL A 60 -4.88 2.90 -21.07
C VAL A 60 -4.82 3.83 -22.28
N TRP A 61 -5.98 4.36 -22.69
CA TRP A 61 -6.08 5.23 -23.86
C TRP A 61 -5.71 6.69 -23.60
N GLN A 62 -6.09 7.23 -22.48
CA GLN A 62 -5.86 8.64 -22.14
C GLN A 62 -4.52 8.87 -21.46
N GLY A 63 -3.84 7.79 -21.07
CA GLY A 63 -2.66 7.89 -20.25
C GLY A 63 -2.94 8.32 -18.80
N PHE A 64 -1.90 8.41 -18.02
CA PHE A 64 -2.01 8.99 -16.68
C PHE A 64 -2.12 10.52 -16.82
N PRO A 65 -2.98 11.18 -16.03
CA PRO A 65 -2.97 12.63 -15.99
C PRO A 65 -1.54 13.12 -15.68
N PRO A 66 -1.15 14.26 -16.30
CA PRO A 66 0.15 14.85 -15.99
C PRO A 66 0.26 15.02 -14.48
N GLN A 67 1.40 14.66 -13.94
CA GLN A 67 1.65 14.90 -12.51
C GLN A 67 1.55 16.40 -12.25
N PRO A 68 0.88 16.83 -11.17
CA PRO A 68 0.85 18.24 -10.81
C PRO A 68 2.29 18.74 -10.68
N PRO A 69 2.52 20.05 -10.96
CA PRO A 69 3.82 20.66 -10.74
C PRO A 69 4.29 20.28 -9.33
N THR A 70 5.48 19.75 -9.23
CA THR A 70 6.10 19.39 -7.95
C THR A 70 6.62 20.66 -7.28
N ASP A 71 5.71 21.46 -6.74
CA ASP A 71 6.15 22.40 -5.72
C ASP A 71 6.67 21.55 -4.55
N PRO A 72 7.91 21.76 -4.12
CA PRO A 72 8.47 20.96 -3.05
C PRO A 72 7.60 21.15 -1.80
N ILE A 73 7.02 20.07 -1.31
CA ILE A 73 6.34 20.10 -0.01
C ILE A 73 7.40 20.47 1.03
N PRO A 74 7.18 21.50 1.86
CA PRO A 74 8.15 21.86 2.88
C PRO A 74 8.52 20.65 3.73
N THR A 75 9.79 20.34 3.82
CA THR A 75 10.31 19.26 4.65
C THR A 75 11.05 19.83 5.84
N GLN A 76 10.75 19.32 7.01
CA GLN A 76 11.52 19.57 8.21
C GLN A 76 12.55 18.45 8.37
N ALA A 77 13.80 18.81 8.70
CA ALA A 77 14.80 17.81 9.01
C ALA A 77 14.34 16.94 10.18
N PRO A 78 14.36 15.60 10.06
CA PRO A 78 13.89 14.72 11.12
C PRO A 78 14.76 14.83 12.35
N ALA A 79 14.14 15.01 13.51
CA ALA A 79 14.81 14.95 14.81
C ALA A 79 15.09 13.48 15.18
N THR A 80 15.94 12.81 14.41
CA THR A 80 16.15 11.35 14.47
C THR A 80 16.57 10.89 15.85
N ASP A 81 17.49 11.64 16.50
CA ASP A 81 17.96 11.29 17.84
C ASP A 81 16.82 11.35 18.87
N TYR A 82 15.94 12.35 18.75
CA TYR A 82 14.75 12.41 19.58
C TYR A 82 13.84 11.21 19.34
N LEU A 83 13.54 10.88 18.08
CA LEU A 83 12.66 9.76 17.75
C LEU A 83 13.20 8.42 18.29
N VAL A 84 14.51 8.20 18.20
CA VAL A 84 15.15 6.96 18.68
C VAL A 84 15.14 6.88 20.21
N HIS A 85 15.25 8.01 20.92
CA HIS A 85 15.36 8.03 22.38
C HIS A 85 14.03 8.37 23.09
N ASN A 86 13.00 8.77 22.38
CA ASN A 86 11.70 9.08 22.99
C ASN A 86 11.10 7.83 23.65
N ARG A 87 10.80 7.93 24.94
CA ARG A 87 10.18 6.87 25.76
C ARG A 87 8.99 7.38 26.59
N SER A 88 8.79 8.67 26.64
CA SER A 88 7.78 9.30 27.50
C SER A 88 6.71 10.04 26.72
N ASP A 89 7.10 10.72 25.64
CA ASP A 89 6.20 11.65 24.97
C ASP A 89 5.34 10.92 23.94
N THR A 90 4.06 11.26 23.91
CA THR A 90 3.19 10.83 22.83
C THR A 90 3.39 11.75 21.62
N THR A 91 3.88 11.19 20.53
CA THR A 91 4.15 11.94 19.29
C THR A 91 3.63 11.22 18.07
N ILE A 92 3.31 12.00 17.04
CA ILE A 92 2.98 11.50 15.71
C ILE A 92 3.91 12.19 14.71
N THR A 93 4.68 11.40 13.99
CA THR A 93 5.59 11.88 12.94
C THR A 93 5.10 11.39 11.59
N TRP A 94 4.78 12.31 10.68
CA TRP A 94 4.43 11.95 9.32
C TRP A 94 5.69 11.67 8.52
N ILE A 95 5.83 10.45 8.04
CA ILE A 95 6.97 9.99 7.24
C ILE A 95 6.73 10.23 5.76
N GLY A 96 5.47 10.12 5.34
CA GLY A 96 5.06 10.37 3.97
C GLY A 96 4.04 9.35 3.47
N HIS A 97 3.22 9.74 2.49
CA HIS A 97 2.07 8.98 2.04
C HIS A 97 1.14 8.65 3.21
N ALA A 98 0.80 7.39 3.44
CA ALA A 98 -0.01 6.94 4.58
C ALA A 98 0.83 6.53 5.81
N THR A 99 2.16 6.65 5.71
CA THR A 99 3.08 6.18 6.75
C THR A 99 3.23 7.21 7.86
N LEU A 100 2.81 6.84 9.05
CA LEU A 100 2.98 7.60 10.29
C LEU A 100 3.78 6.77 11.29
N LEU A 101 4.67 7.42 12.04
CA LEU A 101 5.26 6.87 13.26
C LEU A 101 4.51 7.46 14.46
N LEU A 102 3.79 6.62 15.18
CA LEU A 102 3.17 6.95 16.46
C LEU A 102 4.05 6.40 17.57
N GLN A 103 4.49 7.27 18.47
CA GLN A 103 5.19 6.89 19.69
C GLN A 103 4.31 7.21 20.89
N THR A 104 4.05 6.23 21.74
CA THR A 104 3.22 6.41 22.94
C THR A 104 3.49 5.29 23.95
N GLY A 105 3.56 5.61 25.23
CA GLY A 105 3.76 4.63 26.28
C GLY A 105 4.98 3.75 26.09
N SER A 106 6.08 4.30 25.57
CA SER A 106 7.31 3.60 25.18
C SER A 106 7.17 2.66 23.96
N LEU A 107 6.02 2.65 23.27
CA LEU A 107 5.80 1.89 22.04
C LEU A 107 6.03 2.76 20.81
N ASN A 108 6.64 2.17 19.79
CA ASN A 108 6.79 2.73 18.46
C ASN A 108 5.91 1.94 17.48
N ILE A 109 4.88 2.58 16.97
CA ILE A 109 3.88 1.97 16.08
C ILE A 109 3.99 2.63 14.71
N LEU A 110 4.13 1.83 13.66
CA LEU A 110 4.21 2.31 12.29
C LEU A 110 2.92 1.98 11.56
N THR A 111 2.34 2.94 10.85
CA THR A 111 1.14 2.69 10.03
C THR A 111 1.51 2.59 8.56
N ASP A 112 0.87 1.68 7.84
CA ASP A 112 0.93 1.54 6.37
C ASP A 112 2.32 1.86 5.78
N PRO A 113 3.39 1.10 6.11
CA PRO A 113 4.75 1.48 5.79
C PRO A 113 5.03 1.37 4.29
N VAL A 114 5.17 2.50 3.63
CA VAL A 114 5.57 2.61 2.22
C VAL A 114 6.87 3.40 2.15
N PHE A 115 7.99 2.74 1.88
CA PHE A 115 9.32 3.34 1.73
C PHE A 115 9.87 3.22 0.31
N SER A 116 9.21 2.45 -0.55
CA SER A 116 9.58 2.28 -1.94
C SER A 116 9.39 3.57 -2.75
N ASP A 117 10.14 3.73 -3.83
CA ASP A 117 9.99 4.85 -4.78
C ASP A 117 8.64 4.87 -5.49
N ARG A 118 7.95 3.74 -5.54
CA ARG A 118 6.64 3.59 -6.16
C ARG A 118 5.70 2.83 -5.27
N ALA A 119 4.46 3.28 -5.21
CA ALA A 119 3.38 2.60 -4.48
C ALA A 119 2.78 1.47 -5.34
N PHE A 120 3.62 0.49 -5.73
CA PHE A 120 3.21 -0.66 -6.52
C PHE A 120 4.14 -1.86 -6.25
N PRO A 121 3.65 -3.11 -6.32
CA PRO A 121 4.47 -4.30 -6.04
C PRO A 121 5.72 -4.46 -6.91
N VAL A 122 5.71 -3.89 -8.12
CA VAL A 122 6.87 -3.92 -9.01
C VAL A 122 7.47 -2.51 -9.15
N SER A 123 8.79 -2.41 -9.11
CA SER A 123 9.53 -1.15 -9.02
C SER A 123 9.46 -0.24 -10.26
N PHE A 124 9.01 -0.76 -11.40
CA PHE A 124 8.92 -0.02 -12.67
C PHE A 124 7.50 0.45 -13.00
N LEU A 125 6.48 0.03 -12.25
CA LEU A 125 5.07 0.41 -12.45
C LEU A 125 4.54 1.25 -11.29
N GLY A 126 3.42 1.92 -11.55
CA GLY A 126 2.70 2.73 -10.57
C GLY A 126 3.28 4.14 -10.38
N PRO A 127 2.58 4.97 -9.61
CA PRO A 127 2.97 6.35 -9.35
C PRO A 127 4.28 6.40 -8.57
N LYS A 128 5.19 7.27 -9.02
CA LYS A 128 6.43 7.56 -8.30
C LYS A 128 6.17 8.51 -7.14
N ARG A 129 6.91 8.37 -6.06
CA ARG A 129 6.89 9.34 -4.96
C ARG A 129 7.31 10.72 -5.45
N HIS A 130 6.70 11.75 -4.91
CA HIS A 130 7.10 13.14 -5.19
C HIS A 130 8.36 13.53 -4.43
N GLN A 131 8.55 13.01 -3.23
CA GLN A 131 9.69 13.30 -2.37
C GLN A 131 10.08 12.07 -1.53
N PRO A 132 11.33 11.97 -1.06
CA PRO A 132 11.78 10.89 -0.17
C PRO A 132 10.95 10.82 1.12
N PRO A 133 10.97 9.69 1.84
CA PRO A 133 10.41 9.60 3.18
C PRO A 133 11.03 10.64 4.10
N GLY A 134 10.20 11.33 4.91
CA GLY A 134 10.67 12.34 5.86
C GLY A 134 11.64 11.79 6.90
N VAL A 135 11.49 10.50 7.25
CA VAL A 135 12.46 9.74 8.04
C VAL A 135 12.84 8.50 7.25
N PRO A 136 14.11 8.31 6.88
CA PRO A 136 14.57 7.09 6.21
C PRO A 136 14.36 5.84 7.08
N LEU A 137 14.12 4.70 6.43
CA LEU A 137 13.84 3.44 7.14
C LEU A 137 14.94 3.08 8.14
N GLU A 138 16.19 3.31 7.78
CA GLU A 138 17.39 2.99 8.57
C GLU A 138 17.54 3.90 9.79
N ARG A 139 16.81 5.00 9.84
CA ARG A 139 16.83 5.98 10.93
C ARG A 139 15.57 5.92 11.82
N LEU A 140 14.70 4.96 11.59
CA LEU A 140 13.57 4.74 12.47
C LEU A 140 14.02 4.14 13.81
N PRO A 141 13.33 4.44 14.91
CA PRO A 141 13.49 3.67 16.14
C PRO A 141 13.08 2.20 15.91
N ARG A 142 13.43 1.32 16.84
CA ARG A 142 12.89 -0.04 16.84
C ARG A 142 11.37 0.03 16.82
N ILE A 143 10.73 -0.64 15.86
CA ILE A 143 9.28 -0.70 15.71
C ILE A 143 8.73 -1.88 16.51
N ASP A 144 7.75 -1.62 17.37
CA ASP A 144 7.10 -2.62 18.22
C ASP A 144 5.84 -3.20 17.56
N ALA A 145 5.14 -2.40 16.76
CA ALA A 145 3.97 -2.85 16.02
C ALA A 145 3.84 -2.13 14.67
N VAL A 146 3.27 -2.84 13.69
CA VAL A 146 2.89 -2.29 12.39
C VAL A 146 1.39 -2.47 12.21
N LEU A 147 0.69 -1.38 11.88
CA LEU A 147 -0.73 -1.39 11.57
C LEU A 147 -0.91 -1.23 10.06
N ILE A 148 -1.63 -2.15 9.45
CA ILE A 148 -2.00 -2.10 8.04
C ILE A 148 -3.49 -1.83 7.93
N SER A 149 -3.87 -0.74 7.26
CA SER A 149 -5.26 -0.32 7.13
C SER A 149 -6.03 -1.15 6.10
N HIS A 150 -5.38 -1.60 5.05
CA HIS A 150 -5.98 -2.39 3.97
C HIS A 150 -4.90 -3.18 3.20
N ASP A 151 -5.34 -4.17 2.46
CA ASP A 151 -4.55 -4.91 1.49
C ASP A 151 -4.64 -4.27 0.09
N HIS A 152 -3.59 -4.42 -0.67
CA HIS A 152 -3.48 -3.95 -2.06
C HIS A 152 -3.44 -5.12 -3.03
#